data_15e289bf3eb0d7ffab57cefabd1566dd
#
_entry.id   15e289bf3eb0d7ffab57cefabd1566dd
#
_cell.length_a   1.000
_cell.length_b   1.000
_cell.length_c   1.000
_cell.angle_alpha   90.00
_cell.angle_beta   90.00
_cell.angle_gamma   90.00
#
_symmetry.space_group_name_H-M   'P 1'
#
loop_
_entity.id
_entity.type
_entity.pdbx_description
1 polymer ?
#
loop_
_entity_poly.entity_id
_entity_poly.type
_entity_poly.pdbx_seq_one_letter_code
_entity_poly.pdbx_strand_id
1 'polypeptide(L)'
;MDYPLSPVHTPKEDEFLALISQWKGLTSRLYIWDYINNFDDYLTPLPIFDIAQRRLRLYADAGVKGVFFNGSGTDYSTMSRLKTHILAAILSDPDVDWRPLLKEMSSRLYPVTGDIISSFIISQENYLTDRKKAIPMYEGVPVAVKTYLPADAFIRFHEELIDILPVIKDPEYTEIRTMTRAMMFTRLELKRIAADTVGTMRMLDALERSIPQGVVTYSESGGSTASYIGEYRYMLKHAQDLRGKDLLKGIRIEPLTALDEDYSDVSILTDGLLGLPSSYHCGQMLSSATPALRLAIPPVNGIKKLRISVTRNPIYHIEFPSSVSLSVNGRDLGRKIPNLIQDDPQHGMVEFDIPSDCKGAMVLTIVRNQDERTMAIDEIEGF
;
A
#
# COMPACT_ATOMS: atom_id res chain seq x y z
N MET A 1 3.49 -20.97 -1.75
CA MET A 1 2.42 -21.14 -0.73
C MET A 1 2.44 -19.90 0.13
N ASP A 2 1.43 -19.04 -0.04
CA ASP A 2 1.37 -17.76 0.69
C ASP A 2 0.94 -18.03 2.14
N TYR A 3 1.93 -18.14 3.00
CA TYR A 3 1.72 -18.30 4.44
C TYR A 3 1.62 -16.90 5.06
N PRO A 4 0.43 -16.47 5.49
CA PRO A 4 0.24 -15.10 5.97
C PRO A 4 1.02 -14.85 7.25
N LEU A 5 1.58 -13.64 7.38
CA LEU A 5 2.20 -13.17 8.62
C LEU A 5 1.10 -12.94 9.66
N SER A 6 0.90 -13.91 10.56
CA SER A 6 -0.20 -13.88 11.54
C SER A 6 0.30 -13.96 12.97
N PRO A 7 -0.18 -13.11 13.88
CA PRO A 7 0.12 -13.20 15.30
C PRO A 7 -0.63 -14.35 16.00
N VAL A 8 -1.59 -14.97 15.31
CA VAL A 8 -2.42 -16.07 15.84
C VAL A 8 -2.39 -17.25 14.88
N HIS A 9 -2.80 -18.41 15.40
CA HIS A 9 -2.95 -19.62 14.61
C HIS A 9 -3.94 -19.42 13.44
N THR A 10 -3.63 -20.03 12.29
CA THR A 10 -4.48 -20.02 11.08
C THR A 10 -4.55 -21.41 10.47
N PRO A 11 -5.63 -21.77 9.73
CA PRO A 11 -5.71 -23.05 9.02
C PRO A 11 -4.53 -23.30 8.05
N LYS A 12 -4.01 -22.25 7.41
CA LYS A 12 -2.81 -22.34 6.54
C LYS A 12 -1.55 -22.74 7.31
N GLU A 13 -1.49 -22.47 8.60
CA GLU A 13 -0.39 -22.93 9.48
C GLU A 13 -0.41 -24.45 9.64
N ASP A 14 -1.57 -25.06 9.80
CA ASP A 14 -1.69 -26.52 9.89
C ASP A 14 -1.25 -27.18 8.58
N GLU A 15 -1.63 -26.62 7.43
CA GLU A 15 -1.19 -27.09 6.12
C GLU A 15 0.34 -27.00 5.99
N PHE A 16 0.92 -25.90 6.46
CA PHE A 16 2.37 -25.70 6.45
C PHE A 16 3.11 -26.66 7.36
N LEU A 17 2.60 -26.90 8.58
CA LEU A 17 3.18 -27.87 9.52
C LEU A 17 3.06 -29.32 9.00
N ALA A 18 1.95 -29.64 8.33
CA ALA A 18 1.80 -30.92 7.66
C ALA A 18 2.84 -31.11 6.54
N LEU A 19 3.11 -30.06 5.76
CA LEU A 19 4.17 -30.08 4.75
C LEU A 19 5.56 -30.26 5.36
N ILE A 20 5.88 -29.54 6.45
CA ILE A 20 7.14 -29.74 7.20
C ILE A 20 7.27 -31.19 7.65
N SER A 21 6.20 -31.79 8.18
CA SER A 21 6.20 -33.20 8.62
C SER A 21 6.51 -34.18 7.49
N GLN A 22 5.96 -33.94 6.28
CA GLN A 22 6.25 -34.73 5.08
C GLN A 22 7.75 -34.63 4.69
N TRP A 23 8.28 -33.41 4.66
CA TRP A 23 9.70 -33.19 4.35
C TRP A 23 10.64 -33.83 5.38
N LYS A 24 10.28 -33.83 6.66
CA LYS A 24 11.04 -34.50 7.72
C LYS A 24 11.11 -36.01 7.53
N GLY A 25 10.15 -36.63 6.87
CA GLY A 25 10.21 -38.03 6.45
C GLY A 25 11.30 -38.30 5.39
N LEU A 26 11.74 -37.27 4.67
CA LEU A 26 12.74 -37.36 3.60
C LEU A 26 14.13 -36.88 4.04
N THR A 27 14.20 -35.90 4.97
CA THR A 27 15.49 -35.34 5.43
C THR A 27 15.42 -34.88 6.89
N SER A 28 16.55 -35.02 7.59
CA SER A 28 16.75 -34.45 8.93
C SER A 28 17.31 -33.03 8.92
N ARG A 29 17.64 -32.50 7.74
CA ARG A 29 18.24 -31.16 7.56
C ARG A 29 17.30 -30.24 6.83
N LEU A 30 16.27 -29.78 7.54
CA LEU A 30 15.28 -28.86 7.01
C LEU A 30 15.62 -27.43 7.45
N TYR A 31 15.63 -26.53 6.48
CA TYR A 31 15.81 -25.09 6.66
C TYR A 31 14.61 -24.38 6.06
N ILE A 32 14.22 -23.25 6.68
CA ILE A 32 13.10 -22.43 6.23
C ILE A 32 13.61 -21.09 5.70
N TRP A 33 13.13 -20.68 4.54
CA TRP A 33 13.21 -19.34 4.05
C TRP A 33 11.89 -18.65 4.42
N ASP A 34 11.94 -17.68 5.33
CA ASP A 34 10.76 -16.98 5.82
C ASP A 34 10.87 -15.47 5.56
N TYR A 35 9.76 -14.78 5.63
CA TYR A 35 9.62 -13.39 5.26
C TYR A 35 9.25 -12.56 6.49
N ILE A 36 9.88 -11.38 6.62
CA ILE A 36 9.71 -10.50 7.79
C ILE A 36 9.41 -9.05 7.38
N ASN A 37 9.00 -8.84 6.14
CA ASN A 37 8.75 -7.52 5.61
C ASN A 37 7.47 -7.51 4.77
N ASN A 38 6.94 -6.31 4.52
CA ASN A 38 6.01 -6.06 3.45
C ASN A 38 6.84 -5.67 2.21
N PHE A 39 6.73 -6.42 1.13
CA PHE A 39 7.58 -6.28 -0.05
C PHE A 39 7.09 -5.23 -1.04
N ASP A 40 5.85 -4.75 -0.88
CA ASP A 40 5.33 -3.60 -1.64
C ASP A 40 5.50 -2.27 -0.89
N ASP A 41 5.88 -2.31 0.41
CA ASP A 41 6.05 -1.10 1.21
C ASP A 41 7.10 -1.29 2.32
N TYR A 42 8.33 -0.88 2.06
CA TYR A 42 9.43 -0.88 3.01
C TYR A 42 9.42 0.31 3.98
N LEU A 43 8.64 1.35 3.67
CA LEU A 43 8.73 2.64 4.37
C LEU A 43 7.70 2.79 5.49
N THR A 44 6.59 2.04 5.44
CA THR A 44 5.62 2.00 6.54
C THR A 44 6.13 1.10 7.67
N PRO A 45 6.10 1.54 8.94
CA PRO A 45 6.46 0.71 10.07
C PRO A 45 5.63 -0.57 10.13
N LEU A 46 6.29 -1.72 10.24
CA LEU A 46 5.66 -3.05 10.24
C LEU A 46 5.90 -3.74 11.59
N PRO A 47 4.85 -4.18 12.32
CA PRO A 47 4.98 -5.02 13.50
C PRO A 47 5.27 -6.45 13.09
N ILE A 48 6.39 -7.00 13.54
CA ILE A 48 6.86 -8.32 13.09
C ILE A 48 7.43 -9.19 14.22
N PHE A 49 7.66 -8.62 15.43
CA PHE A 49 8.38 -9.33 16.47
C PHE A 49 7.56 -10.48 17.07
N ASP A 50 6.31 -10.25 17.43
CA ASP A 50 5.44 -11.30 17.97
C ASP A 50 5.20 -12.40 16.92
N ILE A 51 5.06 -12.04 15.65
CA ILE A 51 4.92 -12.98 14.53
C ILE A 51 6.19 -13.82 14.37
N ALA A 52 7.36 -13.17 14.28
CA ALA A 52 8.64 -13.85 14.09
C ALA A 52 8.92 -14.79 15.25
N GLN A 53 8.72 -14.34 16.50
CA GLN A 53 8.92 -15.16 17.69
C GLN A 53 8.02 -16.39 17.69
N ARG A 54 6.73 -16.21 17.42
CA ARG A 54 5.76 -17.31 17.34
C ARG A 54 6.13 -18.32 16.27
N ARG A 55 6.52 -17.89 15.08
CA ARG A 55 6.95 -18.75 13.98
C ARG A 55 8.22 -19.53 14.31
N LEU A 56 9.20 -18.89 14.91
CA LEU A 56 10.46 -19.55 15.29
C LEU A 56 10.22 -20.65 16.33
N ARG A 57 9.32 -20.45 17.29
CA ARG A 57 8.91 -21.53 18.21
C ARG A 57 8.29 -22.71 17.45
N LEU A 58 7.36 -22.45 16.54
CA LEU A 58 6.76 -23.48 15.69
C LEU A 58 7.82 -24.27 14.87
N TYR A 59 8.79 -23.56 14.30
CA TYR A 59 9.85 -24.18 13.53
C TYR A 59 10.78 -25.02 14.41
N ALA A 60 11.13 -24.51 15.59
CA ALA A 60 11.94 -25.24 16.56
C ALA A 60 11.23 -26.53 17.02
N ASP A 61 9.96 -26.45 17.41
CA ASP A 61 9.14 -27.59 17.80
C ASP A 61 8.99 -28.61 16.65
N ALA A 62 8.87 -28.12 15.43
CA ALA A 62 8.86 -28.94 14.23
C ALA A 62 10.23 -29.54 13.88
N GLY A 63 11.31 -29.18 14.59
CA GLY A 63 12.67 -29.71 14.40
C GLY A 63 13.42 -29.15 13.18
N VAL A 64 13.05 -27.96 12.71
CA VAL A 64 13.78 -27.18 11.70
C VAL A 64 15.15 -26.83 12.24
N LYS A 65 16.18 -26.85 11.39
CA LYS A 65 17.60 -26.66 11.78
C LYS A 65 18.09 -25.23 11.63
N GLY A 66 17.43 -24.44 10.84
CA GLY A 66 17.76 -23.03 10.66
C GLY A 66 16.72 -22.29 9.84
N VAL A 67 16.68 -20.97 10.02
CA VAL A 67 15.77 -20.07 9.35
C VAL A 67 16.57 -18.93 8.72
N PHE A 68 16.24 -18.59 7.48
CA PHE A 68 16.69 -17.39 6.83
C PHE A 68 15.50 -16.42 6.77
N PHE A 69 15.65 -15.24 7.36
CA PHE A 69 14.68 -14.18 7.25
C PHE A 69 14.97 -13.26 6.06
N ASN A 70 14.09 -13.25 5.08
CA ASN A 70 14.15 -12.33 3.96
C ASN A 70 13.56 -10.96 4.37
N GLY A 71 14.37 -9.91 4.26
CA GLY A 71 14.02 -8.53 4.53
C GLY A 71 14.08 -7.67 3.27
N SER A 72 14.40 -6.39 3.42
CA SER A 72 14.54 -5.44 2.30
C SER A 72 15.87 -5.53 1.54
N GLY A 73 16.72 -6.49 1.84
CA GLY A 73 18.04 -6.62 1.23
C GLY A 73 18.92 -5.40 1.53
N THR A 74 19.42 -4.75 0.49
CA THR A 74 20.22 -3.51 0.58
C THR A 74 19.39 -2.24 0.59
N ASP A 75 18.07 -2.36 0.37
CA ASP A 75 17.17 -1.22 0.33
C ASP A 75 16.84 -0.70 1.74
N TYR A 76 16.55 0.58 1.83
CA TYR A 76 16.14 1.18 3.08
C TYR A 76 14.78 0.63 3.53
N SER A 77 14.70 0.23 4.79
CA SER A 77 13.42 -0.10 5.45
C SER A 77 13.35 0.62 6.78
N THR A 78 12.17 1.14 7.10
CA THR A 78 11.95 1.92 8.32
C THR A 78 12.28 1.08 9.57
N MET A 79 13.13 1.64 10.45
CA MET A 79 13.62 1.01 11.67
C MET A 79 14.44 -0.28 11.45
N SER A 80 14.98 -0.52 10.24
CA SER A 80 15.69 -1.77 9.90
C SER A 80 16.82 -2.11 10.88
N ARG A 81 17.61 -1.12 11.33
CA ARG A 81 18.70 -1.32 12.28
C ARG A 81 18.20 -1.91 13.61
N LEU A 82 17.15 -1.33 14.18
CA LEU A 82 16.56 -1.82 15.43
C LEU A 82 15.89 -3.18 15.25
N LYS A 83 15.12 -3.35 14.15
CA LYS A 83 14.50 -4.63 13.80
C LYS A 83 15.54 -5.75 13.71
N THR A 84 16.66 -5.51 13.04
CA THR A 84 17.73 -6.52 12.89
C THR A 84 18.29 -6.99 14.25
N HIS A 85 18.51 -6.08 15.20
CA HIS A 85 19.00 -6.45 16.52
C HIS A 85 17.99 -7.33 17.29
N ILE A 86 16.73 -6.96 17.28
CA ILE A 86 15.69 -7.71 17.99
C ILE A 86 15.43 -9.06 17.33
N LEU A 87 15.35 -9.10 16.01
CA LEU A 87 15.16 -10.37 15.26
C LEU A 87 16.35 -11.32 15.43
N ALA A 88 17.57 -10.80 15.53
CA ALA A 88 18.74 -11.62 15.81
C ALA A 88 18.68 -12.25 17.22
N ALA A 89 18.19 -11.51 18.21
CA ALA A 89 17.98 -12.06 19.54
C ALA A 89 16.90 -13.15 19.55
N ILE A 90 15.75 -12.91 18.88
CA ILE A 90 14.66 -13.89 18.74
C ILE A 90 15.12 -15.13 17.97
N LEU A 91 15.96 -14.97 16.94
CA LEU A 91 16.57 -16.10 16.21
C LEU A 91 17.49 -16.95 17.10
N SER A 92 18.21 -16.31 18.02
CA SER A 92 19.12 -16.99 18.94
C SER A 92 18.38 -17.69 20.07
N ASP A 93 17.30 -17.11 20.54
CA ASP A 93 16.44 -17.63 21.60
C ASP A 93 14.99 -17.24 21.32
N PRO A 94 14.17 -18.16 20.77
CA PRO A 94 12.76 -17.90 20.49
C PRO A 94 11.90 -17.59 21.74
N ASP A 95 12.42 -17.82 22.94
CA ASP A 95 11.73 -17.56 24.20
C ASP A 95 12.15 -16.24 24.87
N VAL A 96 13.08 -15.51 24.28
CA VAL A 96 13.53 -14.22 24.81
C VAL A 96 12.37 -13.24 24.97
N ASP A 97 12.29 -12.53 26.08
CA ASP A 97 11.40 -11.39 26.19
C ASP A 97 11.99 -10.20 25.42
N TRP A 98 11.51 -10.02 24.20
CA TRP A 98 12.02 -8.99 23.29
C TRP A 98 11.62 -7.56 23.72
N ARG A 99 10.57 -7.37 24.52
CA ARG A 99 10.08 -6.04 24.89
C ARG A 99 11.06 -5.24 25.77
N PRO A 100 11.62 -5.78 26.86
CA PRO A 100 12.70 -5.12 27.60
C PRO A 100 13.94 -4.90 26.75
N LEU A 101 14.30 -5.89 25.92
CA LEU A 101 15.45 -5.79 25.02
C LEU A 101 15.26 -4.67 24.00
N LEU A 102 14.06 -4.53 23.44
CA LEU A 102 13.72 -3.43 22.52
C LEU A 102 13.93 -2.06 23.20
N LYS A 103 13.45 -1.89 24.43
CA LYS A 103 13.63 -0.63 25.18
C LYS A 103 15.11 -0.33 25.42
N GLU A 104 15.87 -1.32 25.88
CA GLU A 104 17.31 -1.18 26.08
C GLU A 104 18.03 -0.79 24.80
N MET A 105 17.79 -1.52 23.72
CA MET A 105 18.45 -1.26 22.42
C MET A 105 18.01 0.08 21.84
N SER A 106 16.74 0.46 21.96
CA SER A 106 16.26 1.76 21.50
C SER A 106 16.95 2.91 22.24
N SER A 107 17.06 2.83 23.57
CA SER A 107 17.75 3.85 24.38
C SER A 107 19.25 3.95 24.07
N ARG A 108 19.89 2.83 23.68
CA ARG A 108 21.30 2.81 23.25
C ARG A 108 21.53 3.42 21.87
N LEU A 109 20.65 3.09 20.92
CA LEU A 109 20.76 3.57 19.53
C LEU A 109 20.27 5.02 19.40
N TYR A 110 19.25 5.36 20.18
CA TYR A 110 18.50 6.62 20.12
C TYR A 110 18.34 7.20 21.53
N PRO A 111 19.40 7.81 22.11
CA PRO A 111 19.38 8.30 23.48
C PRO A 111 18.26 9.30 23.82
N VAL A 112 17.77 10.04 22.81
CA VAL A 112 16.71 11.06 23.00
C VAL A 112 15.34 10.51 22.57
N THR A 113 15.26 9.73 21.48
CA THR A 113 13.99 9.28 20.89
C THR A 113 13.67 7.81 21.15
N GLY A 114 14.56 7.07 21.83
CA GLY A 114 14.43 5.62 22.01
C GLY A 114 13.15 5.19 22.72
N ASP A 115 12.72 5.94 23.74
CA ASP A 115 11.47 5.64 24.45
C ASP A 115 10.24 5.89 23.57
N ILE A 116 10.26 6.92 22.75
CA ILE A 116 9.18 7.23 21.79
C ILE A 116 9.07 6.09 20.77
N ILE A 117 10.20 5.67 20.18
CA ILE A 117 10.27 4.61 19.16
C ILE A 117 9.83 3.27 19.75
N SER A 118 10.39 2.86 20.89
CA SER A 118 10.05 1.57 21.50
C SER A 118 8.59 1.51 21.95
N SER A 119 8.05 2.61 22.48
CA SER A 119 6.64 2.70 22.86
C SER A 119 5.70 2.57 21.66
N PHE A 120 6.03 3.22 20.55
CA PHE A 120 5.26 3.10 19.31
C PHE A 120 5.27 1.66 18.78
N ILE A 121 6.45 1.00 18.69
CA ILE A 121 6.57 -0.38 18.22
C ILE A 121 5.75 -1.33 19.10
N ILE A 122 5.89 -1.25 20.43
CA ILE A 122 5.13 -2.10 21.36
C ILE A 122 3.62 -1.87 21.20
N SER A 123 3.19 -0.62 21.05
CA SER A 123 1.78 -0.29 20.82
C SER A 123 1.25 -0.88 19.51
N GLN A 124 2.06 -0.85 18.46
CA GLN A 124 1.70 -1.39 17.14
C GLN A 124 1.61 -2.92 17.16
N GLU A 125 2.54 -3.61 17.82
CA GLU A 125 2.50 -5.07 18.03
C GLU A 125 1.25 -5.48 18.83
N ASN A 126 0.93 -4.79 19.91
CA ASN A 126 -0.27 -5.02 20.70
C ASN A 126 -1.54 -4.79 19.86
N TYR A 127 -1.60 -3.72 19.08
CA TYR A 127 -2.73 -3.40 18.21
C TYR A 127 -3.00 -4.51 17.19
N LEU A 128 -1.96 -5.07 16.57
CA LEU A 128 -2.09 -6.19 15.65
C LEU A 128 -2.58 -7.46 16.37
N THR A 129 -1.98 -7.78 17.53
CA THR A 129 -2.32 -8.97 18.32
C THR A 129 -3.77 -8.93 18.80
N ASP A 130 -4.25 -7.78 19.27
CA ASP A 130 -5.63 -7.59 19.72
C ASP A 130 -6.64 -7.78 18.56
N ARG A 131 -6.28 -7.34 17.38
CA ARG A 131 -7.11 -7.49 16.17
C ARG A 131 -7.09 -8.89 15.58
N LYS A 132 -6.09 -9.70 15.89
CA LYS A 132 -5.91 -11.07 15.37
C LYS A 132 -5.93 -11.13 13.83
N LYS A 133 -5.43 -10.08 13.18
CA LYS A 133 -5.37 -9.99 11.72
C LYS A 133 -4.03 -10.51 11.22
N ALA A 134 -4.04 -11.16 10.07
CA ALA A 134 -2.82 -11.46 9.34
C ALA A 134 -2.33 -10.22 8.59
N ILE A 135 -1.03 -10.11 8.42
CA ILE A 135 -0.39 -9.10 7.58
C ILE A 135 -0.10 -9.75 6.23
N PRO A 136 -0.65 -9.25 5.12
CA PRO A 136 -0.21 -9.67 3.79
C PRO A 136 1.23 -9.23 3.53
N MET A 137 1.97 -10.02 2.73
CA MET A 137 3.36 -9.71 2.38
C MET A 137 3.49 -8.66 1.26
N TYR A 138 2.44 -8.46 0.49
CA TYR A 138 2.38 -7.59 -0.68
C TYR A 138 1.12 -6.73 -0.61
N GLU A 139 1.18 -5.65 0.17
CA GLU A 139 0.03 -4.76 0.35
C GLU A 139 0.46 -3.33 0.65
N GLY A 140 -0.42 -2.39 0.34
CA GLY A 140 -0.20 -0.97 0.61
C GLY A 140 -0.79 -0.48 1.93
N VAL A 141 -0.62 0.81 2.14
CA VAL A 141 -1.12 1.52 3.33
C VAL A 141 -2.64 1.39 3.53
N PRO A 142 -3.51 1.29 2.49
CA PRO A 142 -4.95 1.06 2.69
C PRO A 142 -5.27 -0.22 3.48
N VAL A 143 -4.51 -1.29 3.27
CA VAL A 143 -4.65 -2.54 4.03
C VAL A 143 -3.95 -2.44 5.39
N ALA A 144 -2.79 -1.79 5.45
CA ALA A 144 -2.10 -1.54 6.71
C ALA A 144 -3.00 -0.85 7.76
N VAL A 145 -3.75 0.18 7.36
CA VAL A 145 -4.71 0.88 8.23
C VAL A 145 -5.81 -0.03 8.76
N LYS A 146 -6.27 -0.97 7.94
CA LYS A 146 -7.32 -1.94 8.34
C LYS A 146 -6.78 -3.05 9.25
N THR A 147 -5.46 -3.27 9.27
CA THR A 147 -4.83 -4.43 9.94
C THR A 147 -3.93 -4.04 11.11
N TYR A 148 -2.81 -3.38 10.86
CA TYR A 148 -1.74 -3.19 11.84
C TYR A 148 -1.28 -1.74 12.06
N LEU A 149 -1.73 -0.78 11.24
CA LEU A 149 -1.32 0.62 11.35
C LEU A 149 -2.46 1.47 11.92
N PRO A 150 -2.47 1.78 13.23
CA PRO A 150 -3.41 2.75 13.77
C PRO A 150 -3.02 4.16 13.31
N ALA A 151 -3.69 4.67 12.26
CA ALA A 151 -3.29 5.89 11.54
C ALA A 151 -3.05 7.10 12.45
N ASP A 152 -3.95 7.37 13.40
CA ASP A 152 -3.80 8.50 14.31
C ASP A 152 -2.60 8.35 15.26
N ALA A 153 -2.32 7.13 15.72
CA ALA A 153 -1.17 6.86 16.57
C ALA A 153 0.14 7.01 15.76
N PHE A 154 0.16 6.54 14.54
CA PHE A 154 1.30 6.73 13.62
C PHE A 154 1.54 8.22 13.31
N ILE A 155 0.47 8.98 13.05
CA ILE A 155 0.57 10.41 12.79
C ILE A 155 1.19 11.14 13.99
N ARG A 156 0.70 10.89 15.20
CA ARG A 156 1.27 11.49 16.43
C ARG A 156 2.72 11.09 16.66
N PHE A 157 3.03 9.82 16.53
CA PHE A 157 4.41 9.32 16.63
C PHE A 157 5.37 10.02 15.66
N HIS A 158 4.95 10.15 14.40
CA HIS A 158 5.75 10.79 13.37
C HIS A 158 5.95 12.29 13.64
N GLU A 159 4.90 12.98 14.07
CA GLU A 159 4.96 14.41 14.44
C GLU A 159 5.86 14.64 15.66
N GLU A 160 5.75 13.79 16.68
CA GLU A 160 6.62 13.86 17.87
C GLU A 160 8.10 13.70 17.51
N LEU A 161 8.44 12.78 16.60
CA LEU A 161 9.82 12.64 16.10
C LEU A 161 10.29 13.87 15.31
N ILE A 162 9.41 14.51 14.52
CA ILE A 162 9.76 15.74 13.79
C ILE A 162 10.00 16.90 14.77
N ASP A 163 9.15 17.05 15.77
CA ASP A 163 9.21 18.16 16.73
C ASP A 163 10.46 18.10 17.61
N ILE A 164 10.97 16.89 17.89
CA ILE A 164 12.17 16.70 18.69
C ILE A 164 13.48 16.84 17.88
N LEU A 165 13.44 16.75 16.54
CA LEU A 165 14.63 16.85 15.68
C LEU A 165 15.56 18.02 16.00
N PRO A 166 15.07 19.26 16.30
CA PRO A 166 15.95 20.41 16.57
C PRO A 166 16.86 20.25 17.79
N VAL A 167 16.54 19.37 18.71
CA VAL A 167 17.31 19.17 19.96
C VAL A 167 18.19 17.92 19.95
N ILE A 168 18.04 17.05 18.92
CA ILE A 168 18.83 15.83 18.75
C ILE A 168 20.20 16.20 18.11
N LYS A 169 21.23 15.43 18.48
CA LYS A 169 22.59 15.56 17.92
C LYS A 169 22.97 14.29 17.16
N ASP A 170 23.96 14.41 16.27
CA ASP A 170 24.54 13.24 15.59
C ASP A 170 25.22 12.28 16.59
N PRO A 171 25.15 10.97 16.35
CA PRO A 171 24.65 10.33 15.12
C PRO A 171 23.12 10.14 15.07
N GLU A 172 22.41 10.27 16.18
CA GLU A 172 20.97 10.04 16.25
C GLU A 172 20.17 10.96 15.32
N TYR A 173 20.55 12.24 15.24
CA TYR A 173 19.89 13.22 14.36
C TYR A 173 19.82 12.76 12.89
N THR A 174 20.91 12.25 12.37
CA THR A 174 20.95 11.80 10.95
C THR A 174 20.02 10.61 10.72
N GLU A 175 19.98 9.63 11.64
CA GLU A 175 19.10 8.47 11.52
C GLU A 175 17.62 8.85 11.68
N ILE A 176 17.27 9.63 12.71
CA ILE A 176 15.87 10.05 12.93
C ILE A 176 15.36 10.96 11.83
N ARG A 177 16.19 11.87 11.33
CA ARG A 177 15.85 12.71 10.18
C ARG A 177 15.58 11.86 8.91
N THR A 178 16.38 10.84 8.66
CA THR A 178 16.16 9.93 7.53
C THR A 178 14.87 9.13 7.70
N MET A 179 14.66 8.59 8.90
CA MET A 179 13.45 7.84 9.26
C MET A 179 12.18 8.69 9.09
N THR A 180 12.16 9.91 9.66
CA THR A 180 11.01 10.81 9.55
C THR A 180 10.72 11.20 8.11
N ARG A 181 11.75 11.44 7.28
CA ARG A 181 11.58 11.74 5.85
C ARG A 181 11.05 10.53 5.07
N ALA A 182 11.55 9.33 5.34
CA ALA A 182 11.07 8.11 4.71
C ALA A 182 9.59 7.85 5.05
N MET A 183 9.20 8.02 6.32
CA MET A 183 7.81 7.90 6.77
C MET A 183 6.85 8.95 6.18
N MET A 184 7.36 9.97 5.46
CA MET A 184 6.50 10.85 4.65
C MET A 184 5.77 10.08 3.56
N PHE A 185 6.31 8.96 3.05
CA PHE A 185 5.60 8.07 2.15
C PHE A 185 4.27 7.61 2.78
N THR A 186 4.32 7.01 3.96
CA THR A 186 3.11 6.57 4.68
C THR A 186 2.13 7.73 4.94
N ARG A 187 2.64 8.93 5.30
CA ARG A 187 1.80 10.12 5.48
C ARG A 187 1.12 10.56 4.19
N LEU A 188 1.81 10.48 3.05
CA LEU A 188 1.25 10.80 1.72
C LEU A 188 0.17 9.80 1.32
N GLU A 189 0.40 8.51 1.54
CA GLU A 189 -0.60 7.47 1.29
C GLU A 189 -1.85 7.66 2.16
N LEU A 190 -1.69 7.96 3.46
CA LEU A 190 -2.82 8.30 4.34
C LEU A 190 -3.61 9.51 3.84
N LYS A 191 -2.93 10.52 3.32
CA LYS A 191 -3.58 11.69 2.72
C LYS A 191 -4.30 11.35 1.41
N ARG A 192 -3.71 10.48 0.59
CA ARG A 192 -4.35 10.01 -0.65
C ARG A 192 -5.65 9.24 -0.34
N ILE A 193 -5.61 8.35 0.68
CA ILE A 193 -6.80 7.62 1.15
C ILE A 193 -7.91 8.59 1.62
N ALA A 194 -7.53 9.67 2.28
CA ALA A 194 -8.47 10.68 2.79
C ALA A 194 -8.85 11.74 1.75
N ALA A 195 -8.38 11.65 0.50
CA ALA A 195 -8.47 12.69 -0.54
C ALA A 195 -8.04 14.09 -0.04
N ASP A 196 -7.08 14.15 0.90
CA ASP A 196 -6.56 15.37 1.49
C ASP A 196 -5.25 15.80 0.83
N THR A 197 -5.29 16.88 0.08
CA THR A 197 -4.12 17.44 -0.63
C THR A 197 -3.38 18.55 0.13
N VAL A 198 -3.84 18.92 1.33
CA VAL A 198 -3.25 20.04 2.09
C VAL A 198 -1.86 19.66 2.62
N GLY A 199 -0.86 20.48 2.32
CA GLY A 199 0.51 20.30 2.82
C GLY A 199 1.31 19.17 2.14
N THR A 200 0.73 18.43 1.19
CA THR A 200 1.38 17.28 0.53
C THR A 200 2.67 17.66 -0.21
N MET A 201 2.75 18.84 -0.83
CA MET A 201 3.98 19.29 -1.51
C MET A 201 5.18 19.32 -0.56
N ARG A 202 5.00 19.80 0.69
CA ARG A 202 6.08 19.81 1.69
C ARG A 202 6.53 18.42 2.08
N MET A 203 5.58 17.47 2.13
CA MET A 203 5.88 16.05 2.43
C MET A 203 6.65 15.40 1.29
N LEU A 204 6.26 15.68 0.03
CA LEU A 204 6.98 15.21 -1.16
C LEU A 204 8.43 15.75 -1.17
N ASP A 205 8.61 17.02 -0.89
CA ASP A 205 9.94 17.63 -0.80
C ASP A 205 10.79 17.03 0.34
N ALA A 206 10.16 16.65 1.45
CA ALA A 206 10.85 15.99 2.57
C ALA A 206 11.26 14.55 2.19
N LEU A 207 10.38 13.80 1.54
CA LEU A 207 10.68 12.45 1.04
C LEU A 207 11.80 12.49 0.00
N GLU A 208 11.76 13.40 -0.96
CA GLU A 208 12.80 13.59 -1.98
C GLU A 208 14.18 13.80 -1.36
N ARG A 209 14.26 14.60 -0.29
CA ARG A 209 15.50 14.82 0.45
C ARG A 209 16.02 13.58 1.20
N SER A 210 15.29 12.50 1.24
CA SER A 210 15.74 11.21 1.83
C SER A 210 16.47 10.33 0.80
N ILE A 211 16.31 10.58 -0.49
CA ILE A 211 16.93 9.76 -1.56
C ILE A 211 18.46 9.67 -1.42
N PRO A 212 19.21 10.77 -1.19
CA PRO A 212 20.67 10.70 -1.01
C PRO A 212 21.10 9.86 0.22
N GLN A 213 20.22 9.61 1.16
CA GLN A 213 20.45 8.78 2.33
C GLN A 213 20.05 7.31 2.10
N GLY A 214 19.82 6.91 0.85
CA GLY A 214 19.55 5.52 0.47
C GLY A 214 18.06 5.16 0.42
N VAL A 215 17.14 6.12 0.60
CA VAL A 215 15.69 5.89 0.43
C VAL A 215 15.34 5.98 -1.06
N VAL A 216 15.89 5.06 -1.85
CA VAL A 216 15.79 5.08 -3.33
C VAL A 216 14.56 4.30 -3.80
N THR A 217 14.29 3.18 -3.14
CA THR A 217 13.17 2.29 -3.44
C THR A 217 12.26 2.18 -2.22
N TYR A 218 11.00 1.85 -2.45
CA TYR A 218 10.04 1.57 -1.38
C TYR A 218 9.45 0.15 -1.48
N SER A 219 9.77 -0.62 -2.52
CA SER A 219 9.26 -1.98 -2.73
C SER A 219 10.30 -2.91 -3.38
N GLU A 220 10.12 -4.23 -3.23
CA GLU A 220 10.95 -5.27 -3.84
C GLU A 220 10.97 -5.19 -5.38
N SER A 221 9.84 -4.88 -5.98
CA SER A 221 9.70 -4.76 -7.43
C SER A 221 10.36 -3.50 -8.01
N GLY A 222 11.16 -2.80 -7.21
CA GLY A 222 11.91 -1.62 -7.64
C GLY A 222 11.07 -0.36 -7.73
N GLY A 223 9.98 -0.27 -6.95
CA GLY A 223 9.19 0.95 -6.81
C GLY A 223 10.10 2.12 -6.44
N SER A 224 10.32 3.05 -7.40
CA SER A 224 11.23 4.17 -7.23
C SER A 224 10.55 5.29 -6.44
N THR A 225 11.20 5.72 -5.35
CA THR A 225 10.76 6.90 -4.58
C THR A 225 10.68 8.15 -5.47
N ALA A 226 11.58 8.29 -6.43
CA ALA A 226 11.56 9.42 -7.36
C ALA A 226 10.36 9.36 -8.33
N SER A 227 10.03 8.18 -8.86
CA SER A 227 8.83 7.99 -9.70
C SER A 227 7.56 8.28 -8.91
N TYR A 228 7.43 7.74 -7.71
CA TYR A 228 6.32 8.00 -6.80
C TYR A 228 6.10 9.50 -6.56
N ILE A 229 7.18 10.24 -6.27
CA ILE A 229 7.11 11.70 -6.08
C ILE A 229 6.64 12.42 -7.34
N GLY A 230 7.14 12.00 -8.51
CA GLY A 230 6.74 12.54 -9.80
C GLY A 230 5.26 12.33 -10.09
N GLU A 231 4.78 11.12 -9.93
CA GLU A 231 3.37 10.74 -10.10
C GLU A 231 2.46 11.51 -9.12
N TYR A 232 2.86 11.60 -7.86
CA TYR A 232 2.07 12.33 -6.85
C TYR A 232 1.98 13.83 -7.19
N ARG A 233 3.07 14.44 -7.63
CA ARG A 233 3.06 15.85 -8.12
C ARG A 233 2.16 16.04 -9.34
N TYR A 234 2.17 15.07 -10.27
CA TYR A 234 1.29 15.06 -11.43
C TYR A 234 -0.19 15.00 -11.01
N MET A 235 -0.54 14.06 -10.12
CA MET A 235 -1.88 13.95 -9.55
C MET A 235 -2.35 15.27 -8.91
N LEU A 236 -1.50 15.93 -8.10
CA LEU A 236 -1.84 17.20 -7.45
C LEU A 236 -2.09 18.32 -8.47
N LYS A 237 -1.29 18.37 -9.53
CA LYS A 237 -1.47 19.33 -10.63
C LYS A 237 -2.79 19.09 -11.36
N HIS A 238 -3.07 17.83 -11.71
CA HIS A 238 -4.34 17.45 -12.34
C HIS A 238 -5.54 17.86 -11.49
N ALA A 239 -5.54 17.54 -10.20
CA ALA A 239 -6.60 17.93 -9.27
C ALA A 239 -6.78 19.47 -9.19
N GLN A 240 -5.69 20.22 -9.25
CA GLN A 240 -5.73 21.69 -9.26
C GLN A 240 -6.34 22.23 -10.56
N ASP A 241 -5.96 21.68 -11.71
CA ASP A 241 -6.42 22.10 -13.04
C ASP A 241 -7.93 21.85 -13.23
N LEU A 242 -8.46 20.82 -12.57
CA LEU A 242 -9.88 20.43 -12.61
C LEU A 242 -10.73 21.01 -11.48
N ARG A 243 -10.16 21.77 -10.59
CA ARG A 243 -10.86 22.31 -9.43
C ARG A 243 -12.10 23.11 -9.85
N GLY A 244 -13.26 22.66 -9.36
CA GLY A 244 -14.57 23.28 -9.66
C GLY A 244 -15.10 23.04 -11.08
N LYS A 245 -14.44 22.17 -11.88
CA LYS A 245 -14.89 21.82 -13.24
C LYS A 245 -15.51 20.44 -13.30
N ASP A 246 -15.05 19.51 -12.46
CA ASP A 246 -15.57 18.15 -12.41
C ASP A 246 -16.90 18.10 -11.65
N LEU A 247 -17.97 17.74 -12.37
CA LEU A 247 -19.34 17.64 -11.87
C LEU A 247 -19.61 16.30 -11.17
N LEU A 248 -18.71 15.32 -11.33
CA LEU A 248 -18.82 14.00 -10.68
C LEU A 248 -18.07 13.92 -9.36
N LYS A 249 -17.25 14.92 -9.03
CA LYS A 249 -16.50 14.91 -7.78
C LYS A 249 -17.39 14.69 -6.56
N GLY A 250 -17.15 13.61 -5.81
CA GLY A 250 -17.92 13.24 -4.63
C GLY A 250 -19.27 12.59 -4.91
N ILE A 251 -19.62 12.35 -6.18
CA ILE A 251 -20.85 11.66 -6.56
C ILE A 251 -20.65 10.15 -6.33
N ARG A 252 -21.58 9.54 -5.60
CA ARG A 252 -21.54 8.10 -5.37
C ARG A 252 -21.89 7.33 -6.62
N ILE A 253 -20.98 6.44 -7.03
CA ILE A 253 -21.16 5.47 -8.12
C ILE A 253 -21.57 4.13 -7.51
N GLU A 254 -22.39 3.35 -8.21
CA GLU A 254 -22.84 2.04 -7.75
C GLU A 254 -22.24 0.91 -8.62
N PRO A 255 -21.57 -0.07 -8.02
CA PRO A 255 -21.12 -1.25 -8.76
C PRO A 255 -22.32 -2.14 -9.13
N LEU A 256 -22.40 -2.55 -10.39
CA LEU A 256 -23.40 -3.49 -10.91
C LEU A 256 -22.84 -4.93 -11.05
N THR A 257 -21.55 -5.11 -10.82
CA THR A 257 -20.83 -6.40 -10.80
C THR A 257 -20.07 -6.53 -9.50
N ALA A 258 -19.68 -7.76 -9.13
CA ALA A 258 -18.84 -8.01 -7.97
C ALA A 258 -17.50 -7.26 -8.09
N LEU A 259 -17.01 -6.76 -6.97
CA LEU A 259 -15.71 -6.11 -6.81
C LEU A 259 -14.75 -7.06 -6.11
N ASP A 260 -13.45 -6.86 -6.33
CA ASP A 260 -12.41 -7.53 -5.57
C ASP A 260 -12.43 -7.00 -4.12
N GLU A 261 -12.31 -7.89 -3.12
CA GLU A 261 -12.58 -7.59 -1.71
C GLU A 261 -11.75 -6.41 -1.18
N ASP A 262 -10.45 -6.40 -1.49
CA ASP A 262 -9.53 -5.37 -1.00
C ASP A 262 -9.66 -4.03 -1.76
N TYR A 263 -10.31 -4.03 -2.93
CA TYR A 263 -10.48 -2.87 -3.82
C TYR A 263 -11.95 -2.53 -4.07
N SER A 264 -12.76 -2.64 -3.03
CA SER A 264 -14.22 -2.47 -3.12
C SER A 264 -14.71 -1.04 -2.86
N ASP A 265 -13.82 -0.10 -2.54
CA ASP A 265 -14.19 1.29 -2.28
C ASP A 265 -14.33 2.08 -3.59
N VAL A 266 -15.55 2.15 -4.11
CA VAL A 266 -15.87 2.91 -5.33
C VAL A 266 -15.79 4.42 -5.16
N SER A 267 -15.70 4.95 -3.94
CA SER A 267 -15.62 6.40 -3.70
C SER A 267 -14.34 7.03 -4.24
N ILE A 268 -13.29 6.22 -4.40
CA ILE A 268 -12.01 6.64 -5.00
C ILE A 268 -12.15 7.03 -6.48
N LEU A 269 -13.18 6.55 -7.18
CA LEU A 269 -13.39 6.83 -8.60
C LEU A 269 -13.95 8.23 -8.89
N THR A 270 -14.30 8.98 -7.86
CA THR A 270 -14.85 10.34 -7.97
C THR A 270 -14.30 11.26 -6.89
N ASP A 271 -13.16 10.94 -6.32
CA ASP A 271 -12.56 11.76 -5.26
C ASP A 271 -11.79 12.98 -5.81
N GLY A 272 -11.62 13.04 -7.14
CA GLY A 272 -10.95 14.12 -7.87
C GLY A 272 -9.43 13.99 -7.86
N LEU A 273 -8.90 12.78 -7.60
CA LEU A 273 -7.48 12.50 -7.56
C LEU A 273 -7.14 11.28 -8.42
N LEU A 274 -6.20 11.40 -9.32
CA LEU A 274 -5.67 10.27 -10.07
C LEU A 274 -5.03 9.21 -9.16
N GLY A 275 -4.99 7.97 -9.60
CA GLY A 275 -4.20 6.92 -8.99
C GLY A 275 -2.70 7.13 -9.19
N LEU A 276 -1.90 6.37 -8.45
CA LEU A 276 -0.45 6.37 -8.55
C LEU A 276 -0.01 5.00 -9.11
N PRO A 277 0.35 4.90 -10.41
CA PRO A 277 0.68 3.61 -11.01
C PRO A 277 1.79 2.84 -10.29
N SER A 278 2.79 3.52 -9.74
CA SER A 278 3.86 2.89 -8.98
C SER A 278 3.43 2.43 -7.58
N SER A 279 2.45 3.11 -6.95
CA SER A 279 1.84 2.72 -5.66
C SER A 279 0.39 2.24 -5.90
N TYR A 280 0.25 1.16 -6.65
CA TYR A 280 -1.02 0.68 -7.20
C TYR A 280 -2.07 0.27 -6.15
N HIS A 281 -1.69 0.11 -4.91
CA HIS A 281 -2.62 -0.18 -3.80
C HIS A 281 -3.42 1.04 -3.35
N CYS A 282 -3.02 2.25 -3.74
CA CYS A 282 -3.63 3.47 -3.24
C CYS A 282 -4.22 4.32 -4.36
N GLY A 283 -5.50 4.68 -4.19
CA GLY A 283 -6.19 5.56 -5.14
C GLY A 283 -6.58 4.91 -6.45
N GLN A 284 -6.65 3.58 -6.52
CA GLN A 284 -7.08 2.84 -7.70
C GLN A 284 -8.04 1.72 -7.28
N MET A 285 -9.02 1.46 -8.15
CA MET A 285 -9.84 0.26 -8.07
C MET A 285 -9.24 -0.79 -8.99
N LEU A 286 -8.76 -1.88 -8.42
CA LEU A 286 -8.31 -3.05 -9.17
C LEU A 286 -9.47 -4.01 -9.40
N SER A 287 -9.49 -4.67 -10.55
CA SER A 287 -10.46 -5.71 -10.85
C SER A 287 -9.80 -6.86 -11.61
N SER A 288 -9.78 -8.01 -10.97
CA SER A 288 -9.29 -9.29 -11.49
C SER A 288 -10.38 -10.36 -11.50
N ALA A 289 -11.36 -10.27 -10.59
CA ALA A 289 -12.37 -11.30 -10.37
C ALA A 289 -13.43 -11.37 -11.47
N THR A 290 -13.66 -10.29 -12.22
CA THR A 290 -14.69 -10.24 -13.26
C THR A 290 -14.10 -9.91 -14.64
N PRO A 291 -14.57 -10.52 -15.74
CA PRO A 291 -14.14 -10.16 -17.09
C PRO A 291 -14.61 -8.76 -17.51
N ALA A 292 -15.67 -8.24 -16.90
CA ALA A 292 -16.17 -6.91 -17.17
C ALA A 292 -16.74 -6.26 -15.90
N LEU A 293 -16.20 -5.10 -15.53
CA LEU A 293 -16.71 -4.26 -14.45
C LEU A 293 -17.82 -3.37 -15.01
N ARG A 294 -18.96 -3.34 -14.32
CA ARG A 294 -20.07 -2.46 -14.67
C ARG A 294 -20.37 -1.52 -13.50
N LEU A 295 -20.48 -0.22 -13.82
CA LEU A 295 -20.67 0.84 -12.85
C LEU A 295 -21.87 1.70 -13.27
N ALA A 296 -22.77 2.01 -12.34
CA ALA A 296 -23.87 2.94 -12.56
C ALA A 296 -23.53 4.31 -11.97
N ILE A 297 -23.58 5.33 -12.80
CA ILE A 297 -23.41 6.73 -12.43
C ILE A 297 -24.81 7.36 -12.40
N PRO A 298 -25.23 7.96 -11.27
CA PRO A 298 -26.55 8.56 -11.17
C PRO A 298 -26.69 9.76 -12.12
N PRO A 299 -27.93 10.20 -12.42
CA PRO A 299 -28.15 11.38 -13.24
C PRO A 299 -27.53 12.63 -12.62
N VAL A 300 -26.62 13.27 -13.34
CA VAL A 300 -26.03 14.57 -12.99
C VAL A 300 -26.26 15.54 -14.13
N ASN A 301 -26.83 16.71 -13.80
CA ASN A 301 -27.15 17.73 -14.79
C ASN A 301 -25.87 18.44 -15.27
N GLY A 302 -25.83 18.75 -16.55
CA GLY A 302 -24.80 19.62 -17.13
C GLY A 302 -23.57 18.86 -17.68
N ILE A 303 -23.47 17.55 -17.48
CA ILE A 303 -22.38 16.75 -18.05
C ILE A 303 -22.55 16.70 -19.57
N LYS A 304 -21.55 17.18 -20.28
CA LYS A 304 -21.43 17.12 -21.75
C LYS A 304 -20.32 16.17 -22.19
N LYS A 305 -19.39 15.85 -21.30
CA LYS A 305 -18.29 14.94 -21.52
C LYS A 305 -18.06 14.08 -20.29
N LEU A 306 -17.85 12.79 -20.48
CA LEU A 306 -17.42 11.86 -19.45
C LEU A 306 -16.01 11.39 -19.78
N ARG A 307 -15.11 11.45 -18.80
CA ARG A 307 -13.72 11.00 -18.93
C ARG A 307 -13.48 9.91 -17.91
N ILE A 308 -12.81 8.85 -18.33
CA ILE A 308 -12.42 7.73 -17.49
C ILE A 308 -10.90 7.61 -17.57
N SER A 309 -10.24 7.71 -16.43
CA SER A 309 -8.80 7.45 -16.28
C SER A 309 -8.57 6.00 -15.87
N VAL A 310 -7.56 5.40 -16.46
CA VAL A 310 -7.13 4.02 -16.20
C VAL A 310 -5.61 3.97 -16.12
N THR A 311 -5.08 3.07 -15.30
CA THR A 311 -3.64 2.94 -15.12
C THR A 311 -3.14 1.58 -15.55
N ARG A 312 -1.84 1.47 -15.83
CA ARG A 312 -1.15 0.20 -16.04
C ARG A 312 0.15 0.14 -15.26
N ASN A 313 0.48 -1.04 -14.78
CA ASN A 313 1.78 -1.37 -14.24
C ASN A 313 2.14 -2.80 -14.64
N PRO A 314 2.92 -3.00 -15.72
CA PRO A 314 3.24 -4.33 -16.26
C PRO A 314 4.01 -5.21 -15.25
N ILE A 315 4.74 -4.63 -14.30
CA ILE A 315 5.48 -5.36 -13.26
C ILE A 315 4.50 -6.16 -12.38
N TYR A 316 3.35 -5.56 -12.08
CA TYR A 316 2.29 -6.18 -11.27
C TYR A 316 1.16 -6.78 -12.11
N HIS A 317 1.38 -7.01 -13.41
CA HIS A 317 0.38 -7.54 -14.33
C HIS A 317 -0.91 -6.69 -14.42
N ILE A 318 -0.80 -5.41 -14.16
CA ILE A 318 -1.89 -4.45 -14.33
C ILE A 318 -1.83 -3.90 -15.75
N GLU A 319 -2.91 -4.08 -16.52
CA GLU A 319 -3.00 -3.66 -17.91
C GLU A 319 -4.23 -2.79 -18.15
N PHE A 320 -4.16 -1.97 -19.20
CA PHE A 320 -5.33 -1.21 -19.61
C PHE A 320 -6.50 -2.13 -19.95
N PRO A 321 -7.74 -1.73 -19.67
CA PRO A 321 -8.89 -2.47 -20.16
C PRO A 321 -8.89 -2.54 -21.69
N SER A 322 -9.38 -3.66 -22.23
CA SER A 322 -9.49 -3.84 -23.69
C SER A 322 -10.48 -2.85 -24.31
N SER A 323 -11.44 -2.39 -23.53
CA SER A 323 -12.40 -1.38 -23.96
C SER A 323 -13.25 -0.85 -22.81
N VAL A 324 -13.78 0.34 -23.02
CA VAL A 324 -14.81 0.98 -22.19
C VAL A 324 -16.00 1.31 -23.09
N SER A 325 -17.20 0.98 -22.64
CA SER A 325 -18.44 1.39 -23.31
C SER A 325 -19.34 2.16 -22.35
N LEU A 326 -20.13 3.08 -22.91
CA LEU A 326 -21.02 3.94 -22.17
C LEU A 326 -22.43 3.85 -22.73
N SER A 327 -23.43 3.69 -21.87
CA SER A 327 -24.83 3.90 -22.21
C SER A 327 -25.46 4.95 -21.29
N VAL A 328 -26.37 5.77 -21.82
CA VAL A 328 -27.12 6.78 -21.07
C VAL A 328 -28.61 6.49 -21.24
N ASN A 329 -29.27 6.18 -20.13
CA ASN A 329 -30.70 5.80 -20.12
C ASN A 329 -31.03 4.70 -21.14
N GLY A 330 -30.14 3.70 -21.29
CA GLY A 330 -30.25 2.58 -22.22
C GLY A 330 -29.82 2.87 -23.65
N ARG A 331 -29.53 4.12 -24.03
CA ARG A 331 -28.96 4.48 -25.33
C ARG A 331 -27.47 4.26 -25.31
N ASP A 332 -26.97 3.40 -26.19
CA ASP A 332 -25.54 3.14 -26.36
C ASP A 332 -24.84 4.34 -27.02
N LEU A 333 -23.78 4.83 -26.42
CA LEU A 333 -22.88 5.87 -26.94
C LEU A 333 -21.60 5.31 -27.54
N GLY A 334 -21.50 3.99 -27.66
CA GLY A 334 -20.41 3.29 -28.30
C GLY A 334 -19.35 2.76 -27.34
N ARG A 335 -18.33 2.15 -27.97
CA ARG A 335 -17.20 1.50 -27.33
C ARG A 335 -15.91 2.18 -27.74
N LYS A 336 -15.01 2.40 -26.78
CA LYS A 336 -13.70 3.03 -27.00
C LYS A 336 -12.60 2.24 -26.34
N ILE A 337 -11.38 2.40 -26.82
CA ILE A 337 -10.15 1.83 -26.27
C ILE A 337 -9.42 2.96 -25.57
N PRO A 338 -8.78 2.74 -24.40
CA PRO A 338 -7.97 3.75 -23.74
C PRO A 338 -6.84 4.24 -24.63
N ASN A 339 -6.70 5.55 -24.73
CA ASN A 339 -5.57 6.20 -25.38
C ASN A 339 -4.53 6.57 -24.31
N LEU A 340 -3.26 6.34 -24.62
CA LEU A 340 -2.16 6.81 -23.78
C LEU A 340 -2.21 8.33 -23.61
N ILE A 341 -1.95 8.80 -22.40
CA ILE A 341 -1.72 10.22 -22.17
C ILE A 341 -0.33 10.55 -22.68
N GLN A 342 -0.20 11.67 -23.42
CA GLN A 342 1.08 12.12 -23.91
C GLN A 342 2.02 12.38 -22.73
N ASP A 343 3.23 11.87 -22.82
CA ASP A 343 4.27 11.98 -21.78
C ASP A 343 4.00 11.19 -20.48
N ASP A 344 2.94 10.37 -20.44
CA ASP A 344 2.65 9.49 -19.31
C ASP A 344 2.26 8.08 -19.78
N PRO A 345 3.23 7.17 -19.94
CA PRO A 345 2.98 5.84 -20.49
C PRO A 345 2.21 4.92 -19.54
N GLN A 346 1.98 5.32 -18.30
CA GLN A 346 1.28 4.52 -17.30
C GLN A 346 -0.19 4.89 -17.13
N HIS A 347 -0.61 6.06 -17.62
CA HIS A 347 -2.02 6.44 -17.64
C HIS A 347 -2.60 6.36 -19.05
N GLY A 348 -3.84 5.88 -19.10
CA GLY A 348 -4.70 5.87 -20.29
C GLY A 348 -5.99 6.62 -20.00
N MET A 349 -6.63 7.10 -21.07
CA MET A 349 -7.85 7.89 -20.96
C MET A 349 -8.87 7.48 -22.01
N VAL A 350 -10.13 7.46 -21.60
CA VAL A 350 -11.28 7.32 -22.47
C VAL A 350 -12.21 8.51 -22.26
N GLU A 351 -12.64 9.15 -23.34
CA GLU A 351 -13.62 10.26 -23.28
C GLU A 351 -14.85 9.94 -24.10
N PHE A 352 -16.02 10.26 -23.56
CA PHE A 352 -17.31 10.20 -24.26
C PHE A 352 -17.95 11.58 -24.28
N ASP A 353 -18.37 12.03 -25.46
CA ASP A 353 -19.24 13.19 -25.56
C ASP A 353 -20.68 12.75 -25.26
N ILE A 354 -21.36 13.49 -24.38
CA ILE A 354 -22.74 13.24 -23.97
C ILE A 354 -23.65 14.17 -24.76
N PRO A 355 -24.44 13.66 -25.70
CA PRO A 355 -25.40 14.50 -26.45
C PRO A 355 -26.41 15.19 -25.54
N SER A 356 -26.78 16.41 -25.86
CA SER A 356 -27.68 17.25 -25.04
C SER A 356 -29.07 16.64 -24.86
N ASP A 357 -29.50 15.77 -25.78
CA ASP A 357 -30.73 14.99 -25.74
C ASP A 357 -30.61 13.70 -24.90
N CYS A 358 -29.41 13.30 -24.52
CA CYS A 358 -29.14 12.16 -23.63
C CYS A 358 -29.12 12.62 -22.17
N LYS A 359 -30.17 12.32 -21.41
CA LYS A 359 -30.29 12.61 -19.99
C LYS A 359 -30.65 11.34 -19.21
N GLY A 360 -30.18 11.22 -17.99
CA GLY A 360 -30.50 10.09 -17.11
C GLY A 360 -29.29 9.40 -16.54
N ALA A 361 -29.51 8.20 -16.00
CA ALA A 361 -28.45 7.38 -15.42
C ALA A 361 -27.50 6.88 -16.54
N MET A 362 -26.23 6.87 -16.23
CA MET A 362 -25.18 6.34 -17.11
C MET A 362 -24.70 4.97 -16.61
N VAL A 363 -24.42 4.07 -17.51
CA VAL A 363 -23.80 2.77 -17.21
C VAL A 363 -22.50 2.64 -17.99
N LEU A 364 -21.41 2.55 -17.26
CA LEU A 364 -20.09 2.20 -17.78
C LEU A 364 -19.92 0.67 -17.78
N THR A 365 -19.37 0.14 -18.85
CA THR A 365 -18.90 -1.25 -18.90
C THR A 365 -17.44 -1.24 -19.33
N ILE A 366 -16.57 -1.71 -18.46
CA ILE A 366 -15.12 -1.71 -18.62
C ILE A 366 -14.68 -3.17 -18.74
N VAL A 367 -14.11 -3.54 -19.88
CA VAL A 367 -13.79 -4.94 -20.22
C VAL A 367 -12.31 -5.18 -20.01
N ARG A 368 -11.97 -6.19 -19.22
CA ARG A 368 -10.60 -6.62 -18.96
C ARG A 368 -9.90 -7.09 -20.24
N ASN A 369 -8.60 -6.87 -20.33
CA ASN A 369 -7.84 -7.17 -21.56
C ASN A 369 -7.63 -8.67 -21.78
N GLN A 370 -7.32 -9.42 -20.73
CA GLN A 370 -7.07 -10.86 -20.77
C GLN A 370 -7.51 -11.51 -19.45
N ASP A 371 -7.74 -12.80 -19.47
CA ASP A 371 -8.27 -13.53 -18.32
C ASP A 371 -7.35 -13.50 -17.08
N GLU A 372 -6.03 -13.42 -17.27
CA GLU A 372 -5.04 -13.43 -16.20
C GLU A 372 -4.47 -12.05 -15.85
N ARG A 373 -5.02 -10.97 -16.41
CA ARG A 373 -4.54 -9.61 -16.17
C ARG A 373 -5.53 -8.83 -15.30
N THR A 374 -4.98 -8.04 -14.40
CA THR A 374 -5.77 -7.09 -13.59
C THR A 374 -5.95 -5.80 -14.39
N MET A 375 -7.12 -5.18 -14.32
CA MET A 375 -7.32 -3.81 -14.80
C MET A 375 -7.41 -2.85 -13.60
N ALA A 376 -6.96 -1.60 -13.80
CA ALA A 376 -7.04 -0.55 -12.81
C ALA A 376 -7.76 0.67 -13.37
N ILE A 377 -8.70 1.19 -12.58
CA ILE A 377 -9.46 2.41 -12.84
C ILE A 377 -9.20 3.35 -11.66
N ASP A 378 -8.87 4.58 -11.92
CA ASP A 378 -8.48 5.53 -10.87
C ASP A 378 -9.44 6.72 -10.74
N GLU A 379 -9.99 7.26 -11.84
CA GLU A 379 -10.87 8.42 -11.73
C GLU A 379 -11.92 8.44 -12.85
N ILE A 380 -13.12 8.92 -12.54
CA ILE A 380 -14.23 9.16 -13.47
C ILE A 380 -14.69 10.61 -13.29
N GLU A 381 -14.52 11.42 -14.32
CA GLU A 381 -14.76 12.86 -14.31
C GLU A 381 -15.89 13.23 -15.26
N GLY A 382 -16.69 14.23 -14.89
CA GLY A 382 -17.81 14.76 -15.69
C GLY A 382 -17.68 16.26 -15.94
N PHE A 383 -17.82 16.70 -17.20
CA PHE A 383 -17.70 18.10 -17.62
C PHE A 383 -18.89 18.60 -18.40
#